data_b1d1d713b0b105c8d4aa1fd1f6a4a4c3
#
_entry.id   b1d1d713b0b105c8d4aa1fd1f6a4a4c3
#
_cell.length_a   1.000
_cell.length_b   1.000
_cell.length_c   1.000
_cell.angle_alpha   90.00
_cell.angle_beta   90.00
_cell.angle_gamma   90.00
#
_symmetry.space_group_name_H-M   'P 1'
#
loop_
_entity.id
_entity.type
_entity.pdbx_description
1 polymer ?
#
loop_
_entity_poly.entity_id
_entity_poly.type
_entity_poly.pdbx_seq_one_letter_code
_entity_poly.pdbx_strand_id
1 'polypeptide(L)'
;EIIQPGDYINSDGNTAGKDYTAAAEDQGKIDQKRFNWLEYYKIKFKADWFTKIYGKLVLRSLGEFGYLGSYNKDRGVVPFERFYVGGDGLANFAQDGREVIQLRGYPNNSLSSSDGGTIYNKFSLEIRYPITLKAAASIYVLSFLEAGSSWDTFRQYNPFSLKRSAG
;
A
#
# COMPACT_ATOMS: atom_id res chain seq x y z
N GLU A 1 -17.01 -28.38 -3.06
CA GLU A 1 -16.01 -29.06 -3.87
C GLU A 1 -14.93 -28.04 -4.24
N ILE A 2 -13.72 -28.22 -3.71
CA ILE A 2 -12.59 -27.31 -3.92
C ILE A 2 -11.91 -27.76 -5.19
N ILE A 3 -11.98 -26.94 -6.25
CA ILE A 3 -11.26 -27.20 -7.50
C ILE A 3 -9.76 -27.06 -7.20
N GLN A 4 -9.02 -28.16 -7.36
CA GLN A 4 -7.58 -28.19 -7.19
C GLN A 4 -6.84 -27.62 -8.42
N PRO A 5 -5.66 -27.01 -8.29
CA PRO A 5 -4.84 -26.66 -9.43
C PRO A 5 -4.41 -27.93 -10.16
N GLY A 6 -4.97 -28.18 -11.32
CA GLY A 6 -4.76 -29.40 -12.11
C GLY A 6 -6.03 -30.01 -12.69
N ASP A 7 -7.20 -29.61 -12.22
CA ASP A 7 -8.50 -30.10 -12.69
C ASP A 7 -9.00 -29.45 -13.99
N TYR A 8 -8.07 -28.83 -14.75
CA TYR A 8 -8.39 -28.23 -16.05
C TYR A 8 -8.33 -29.26 -17.17
N ILE A 9 -9.19 -30.25 -17.07
CA ILE A 9 -9.49 -31.13 -18.20
C ILE A 9 -10.77 -30.58 -18.83
N ASN A 10 -10.68 -30.13 -20.07
CA ASN A 10 -11.87 -29.82 -20.86
C ASN A 10 -12.78 -31.04 -20.87
N SER A 11 -14.09 -30.84 -20.89
CA SER A 11 -15.13 -31.89 -20.95
C SER A 11 -14.92 -32.91 -22.06
N ASP A 12 -14.03 -32.65 -22.99
CA ASP A 12 -13.73 -33.49 -24.15
C ASP A 12 -12.41 -34.28 -24.04
N GLY A 13 -11.74 -34.25 -22.88
CA GLY A 13 -10.54 -35.05 -22.60
C GLY A 13 -9.31 -34.71 -23.45
N ASN A 14 -9.33 -33.59 -24.17
CA ASN A 14 -8.27 -33.21 -25.10
C ASN A 14 -7.38 -32.12 -24.46
N THR A 15 -6.09 -32.40 -24.34
CA THR A 15 -5.04 -31.43 -23.97
C THR A 15 -4.74 -30.52 -25.18
N ALA A 16 -5.73 -29.73 -25.58
CA ALA A 16 -5.54 -28.69 -26.58
C ALA A 16 -4.70 -27.57 -26.01
N GLY A 17 -3.81 -27.02 -26.79
CA GLY A 17 -2.79 -26.05 -26.43
C GLY A 17 -3.31 -24.95 -25.54
N LYS A 18 -2.45 -24.52 -24.60
CA LYS A 18 -2.72 -23.50 -23.59
C LYS A 18 -3.34 -22.25 -24.23
N ASP A 19 -4.66 -22.17 -24.20
CA ASP A 19 -5.36 -20.93 -24.46
C ASP A 19 -5.21 -20.06 -23.23
N TYR A 20 -4.30 -19.10 -23.29
CA TYR A 20 -3.99 -18.19 -22.18
C TYR A 20 -5.20 -17.32 -21.77
N THR A 21 -6.17 -17.14 -22.67
CA THR A 21 -7.40 -16.37 -22.36
C THR A 21 -8.35 -17.20 -21.52
N ALA A 22 -8.57 -18.46 -21.85
CA ALA A 22 -9.38 -19.38 -21.04
C ALA A 22 -8.74 -19.62 -19.67
N ALA A 23 -7.41 -19.77 -19.60
CA ALA A 23 -6.69 -19.91 -18.33
C ALA A 23 -6.82 -18.66 -17.43
N ALA A 24 -6.84 -17.45 -18.02
CA ALA A 24 -7.03 -16.21 -17.26
C ALA A 24 -8.47 -16.06 -16.76
N GLU A 25 -9.47 -16.43 -17.56
CA GLU A 25 -10.87 -16.45 -17.12
C GLU A 25 -11.13 -17.47 -16.02
N ASP A 26 -10.53 -18.64 -16.10
CA ASP A 26 -10.66 -19.68 -15.08
C ASP A 26 -9.95 -19.27 -13.78
N GLN A 27 -8.79 -18.61 -13.88
CA GLN A 27 -8.12 -18.07 -12.71
C GLN A 27 -8.98 -17.01 -12.02
N GLY A 28 -9.64 -16.13 -12.77
CA GLY A 28 -10.56 -15.14 -12.23
C GLY A 28 -11.74 -15.78 -11.48
N LYS A 29 -12.31 -16.88 -12.00
CA LYS A 29 -13.40 -17.63 -11.33
C LYS A 29 -12.92 -18.34 -10.06
N ILE A 30 -11.69 -18.86 -10.08
CA ILE A 30 -11.07 -19.48 -8.89
C ILE A 30 -10.85 -18.43 -7.81
N ASP A 31 -10.29 -17.28 -8.18
CA ASP A 31 -10.05 -16.18 -7.25
C ASP A 31 -11.37 -15.63 -6.70
N GLN A 32 -12.40 -15.50 -7.53
CA GLN A 32 -13.73 -15.11 -7.08
C GLN A 32 -14.33 -16.08 -6.06
N LYS A 33 -14.21 -17.40 -6.27
CA LYS A 33 -14.65 -18.41 -5.29
C LYS A 33 -13.77 -18.41 -4.04
N ARG A 34 -12.45 -18.25 -4.21
CA ARG A 34 -11.47 -18.24 -3.12
C ARG A 34 -11.70 -17.06 -2.16
N PHE A 35 -12.08 -15.90 -2.69
CA PHE A 35 -12.30 -14.67 -1.92
C PHE A 35 -13.77 -14.34 -1.68
N ASN A 36 -14.69 -15.29 -1.91
CA ASN A 36 -16.12 -15.08 -1.68
C ASN A 36 -16.47 -14.80 -0.20
N TRP A 37 -15.66 -15.32 0.74
CA TRP A 37 -15.69 -14.99 2.15
C TRP A 37 -14.36 -14.36 2.52
N LEU A 38 -14.35 -13.04 2.73
CA LEU A 38 -13.16 -12.29 3.06
C LEU A 38 -12.79 -12.50 4.53
N GLU A 39 -11.73 -13.26 4.76
CA GLU A 39 -11.21 -13.54 6.09
C GLU A 39 -9.85 -12.86 6.27
N TYR A 40 -9.86 -11.53 6.47
CA TYR A 40 -8.64 -10.78 6.73
C TYR A 40 -8.78 -9.86 7.94
N TYR A 41 -7.68 -9.43 8.48
CA TYR A 41 -7.60 -8.34 9.44
C TYR A 41 -6.58 -7.30 8.97
N LYS A 42 -6.95 -6.05 9.14
CA LYS A 42 -6.14 -4.90 8.75
C LYS A 42 -5.98 -3.97 9.95
N ILE A 43 -4.73 -3.79 10.38
CA ILE A 43 -4.39 -2.92 11.50
C ILE A 43 -3.64 -1.73 10.94
N LYS A 44 -4.14 -0.52 11.22
CA LYS A 44 -3.47 0.72 10.85
C LYS A 44 -3.29 1.59 12.07
N PHE A 45 -2.09 2.12 12.21
CA PHE A 45 -1.75 3.10 13.22
C PHE A 45 -1.23 4.36 12.53
N LYS A 46 -1.76 5.51 12.93
CA LYS A 46 -1.33 6.81 12.45
C LYS A 46 -1.22 7.77 13.63
N ALA A 47 -0.06 8.40 13.77
CA ALA A 47 0.20 9.40 14.77
C ALA A 47 0.74 10.66 14.10
N ASP A 48 0.11 11.79 14.35
CA ASP A 48 0.45 13.09 13.75
C ASP A 48 0.55 14.13 14.87
N TRP A 49 1.78 14.65 15.10
CA TRP A 49 2.06 15.61 16.15
C TRP A 49 2.59 16.92 15.59
N PHE A 50 2.11 18.01 16.15
CA PHE A 50 2.56 19.34 15.81
C PHE A 50 3.21 19.97 17.04
N THR A 51 4.49 20.30 16.92
CA THR A 51 5.27 20.93 17.98
C THR A 51 5.74 22.30 17.53
N LYS A 52 5.37 23.33 18.26
CA LYS A 52 5.90 24.68 18.04
C LYS A 52 7.35 24.72 18.55
N ILE A 53 8.30 24.99 17.66
CA ILE A 53 9.74 25.08 18.03
C ILE A 53 10.07 26.48 18.52
N TYR A 54 9.88 27.48 17.66
CA TYR A 54 10.22 28.87 17.98
C TYR A 54 9.38 29.84 17.13
N GLY A 55 8.83 30.89 17.76
CA GLY A 55 8.03 31.90 17.08
C GLY A 55 6.85 31.30 16.30
N LYS A 56 6.92 31.34 14.97
CA LYS A 56 5.92 30.78 14.05
C LYS A 56 6.36 29.43 13.44
N LEU A 57 7.54 28.94 13.79
CA LEU A 57 8.10 27.69 13.26
C LEU A 57 7.44 26.49 13.95
N VAL A 58 6.88 25.59 13.14
CA VAL A 58 6.19 24.37 13.59
C VAL A 58 6.87 23.15 13.00
N LEU A 59 7.17 22.17 13.84
CA LEU A 59 7.57 20.83 13.45
C LEU A 59 6.32 19.94 13.46
N ARG A 60 6.06 19.29 12.35
CA ARG A 60 5.11 18.20 12.24
C ARG A 60 5.87 16.89 12.21
N SER A 61 5.52 15.96 13.06
CA SER A 61 6.05 14.61 13.11
C SER A 61 4.93 13.62 12.84
N LEU A 62 5.03 12.84 11.78
CA LEU A 62 4.04 11.85 11.38
C LEU A 62 4.65 10.47 11.41
N GLY A 63 3.98 9.52 12.03
CA GLY A 63 4.28 8.10 11.98
C GLY A 63 3.06 7.31 11.52
N GLU A 64 3.24 6.48 10.52
CA GLU A 64 2.21 5.57 10.01
C GLU A 64 2.75 4.14 9.97
N PHE A 65 1.92 3.21 10.35
CA PHE A 65 2.18 1.77 10.27
C PHE A 65 0.91 1.07 9.81
N GLY A 66 1.04 0.10 8.92
CA GLY A 66 -0.05 -0.76 8.52
C GLY A 66 0.37 -2.21 8.42
N TYR A 67 -0.52 -3.08 8.82
CA TYR A 67 -0.38 -4.52 8.74
C TYR A 67 -1.67 -5.17 8.24
N LEU A 68 -1.53 -6.01 7.24
CA LEU A 68 -2.60 -6.80 6.64
C LEU A 68 -2.28 -8.28 6.83
N GLY A 69 -3.19 -9.02 7.46
CA GLY A 69 -3.06 -10.44 7.65
C GLY A 69 -4.33 -11.20 7.28
N SER A 70 -4.21 -12.49 7.11
CA SER A 70 -5.34 -13.41 6.88
C SER A 70 -5.50 -14.34 8.07
N TYR A 71 -6.75 -14.62 8.45
CA TYR A 71 -7.07 -15.66 9.44
C TYR A 71 -6.85 -17.06 8.88
N ASN A 72 -7.06 -17.22 7.58
CA ASN A 72 -6.89 -18.50 6.89
C ASN A 72 -5.59 -18.48 6.07
N LYS A 73 -4.60 -19.28 6.48
CA LYS A 73 -3.29 -19.37 5.82
C LYS A 73 -3.37 -20.00 4.43
N ASP A 74 -4.31 -20.89 4.20
CA ASP A 74 -4.45 -21.59 2.93
C ASP A 74 -5.03 -20.69 1.84
N ARG A 75 -5.87 -19.73 2.22
CA ARG A 75 -6.43 -18.73 1.31
C ARG A 75 -5.46 -17.58 1.01
N GLY A 76 -4.57 -17.28 1.95
CA GLY A 76 -3.60 -16.19 1.84
C GLY A 76 -4.23 -14.82 2.07
N VAL A 77 -3.45 -13.78 1.82
CA VAL A 77 -3.84 -12.38 2.03
C VAL A 77 -4.59 -11.85 0.81
N VAL A 78 -5.67 -11.14 1.06
CA VAL A 78 -6.53 -10.52 0.05
C VAL A 78 -5.72 -9.54 -0.82
N PRO A 79 -5.69 -9.71 -2.16
CA PRO A 79 -4.83 -8.93 -3.03
C PRO A 79 -5.23 -7.45 -3.15
N PHE A 80 -6.52 -7.13 -3.09
CA PHE A 80 -7.04 -5.77 -3.29
C PHE A 80 -6.98 -4.88 -2.04
N GLU A 81 -6.63 -5.43 -0.87
CA GLU A 81 -6.47 -4.67 0.38
C GLU A 81 -5.00 -4.35 0.70
N ARG A 82 -4.08 -4.71 -0.18
CA ARG A 82 -2.65 -4.52 0.01
C ARG A 82 -2.24 -3.05 -0.08
N PHE A 83 -1.10 -2.73 0.51
CA PHE A 83 -0.54 -1.39 0.55
C PHE A 83 0.42 -1.14 -0.60
N TYR A 84 0.29 -0.01 -1.25
CA TYR A 84 1.18 0.45 -2.32
C TYR A 84 1.90 1.72 -1.85
N VAL A 85 3.20 1.65 -1.69
CA VAL A 85 4.00 2.76 -1.15
C VAL A 85 4.77 3.46 -2.26
N GLY A 86 4.73 4.79 -2.25
CA GLY A 86 5.40 5.67 -3.20
C GLY A 86 4.44 6.66 -3.85
N GLY A 87 5.01 7.74 -4.40
CA GLY A 87 4.28 8.78 -5.10
C GLY A 87 4.04 10.03 -4.26
N ASP A 88 3.60 11.07 -4.94
CA ASP A 88 3.33 12.41 -4.38
C ASP A 88 1.89 12.55 -3.84
N GLY A 89 1.06 11.56 -4.01
CA GLY A 89 -0.35 11.58 -3.61
C GLY A 89 -1.28 12.28 -4.60
N LEU A 90 -0.79 12.81 -5.70
CA LEU A 90 -1.60 13.52 -6.70
C LEU A 90 -2.25 12.57 -7.72
N ALA A 91 -1.61 11.44 -8.00
CA ALA A 91 -2.08 10.44 -8.97
C ALA A 91 -2.87 9.28 -8.30
N ASN A 92 -3.38 9.47 -7.10
CA ASN A 92 -4.00 8.42 -6.29
C ASN A 92 -5.46 8.09 -6.65
N PHE A 93 -5.91 8.44 -7.83
CA PHE A 93 -7.20 7.97 -8.34
C PHE A 93 -7.06 6.61 -9.03
N ALA A 94 -6.52 5.61 -8.31
CA ALA A 94 -6.70 4.24 -8.73
C ALA A 94 -8.18 3.89 -8.49
N GLN A 95 -8.94 3.75 -9.56
CA GLN A 95 -10.37 3.37 -9.50
C GLN A 95 -10.56 1.92 -9.02
N ASP A 96 -9.48 1.21 -8.78
CA ASP A 96 -9.45 -0.19 -8.34
C ASP A 96 -9.46 -0.38 -6.81
N GLY A 97 -9.61 0.71 -6.05
CA GLY A 97 -9.69 0.64 -4.58
C GLY A 97 -8.37 0.37 -3.87
N ARG A 98 -7.23 0.40 -4.55
CA ARG A 98 -5.89 0.20 -3.95
C ARG A 98 -5.60 1.27 -2.90
N GLU A 99 -5.05 0.85 -1.77
CA GLU A 99 -4.58 1.80 -0.76
C GLU A 99 -3.15 2.26 -1.06
N VAL A 100 -3.03 3.51 -1.52
CA VAL A 100 -1.72 4.11 -1.84
C VAL A 100 -1.23 4.95 -0.68
N ILE A 101 -0.03 4.62 -0.20
CA ILE A 101 0.67 5.33 0.86
C ILE A 101 1.69 6.27 0.22
N GLN A 102 1.40 7.56 0.27
CA GLN A 102 2.26 8.60 -0.28
C GLN A 102 3.66 8.57 0.36
N LEU A 103 4.71 8.58 -0.46
CA LEU A 103 6.08 8.87 -0.05
C LEU A 103 6.72 9.75 -1.11
N ARG A 104 6.91 11.02 -0.80
CA ARG A 104 7.44 12.02 -1.73
C ARG A 104 8.86 11.69 -2.16
N GLY A 105 9.23 12.03 -3.39
CA GLY A 105 10.54 11.75 -3.96
C GLY A 105 10.70 10.37 -4.58
N TYR A 106 9.65 9.55 -4.56
CA TYR A 106 9.61 8.25 -5.23
C TYR A 106 8.46 8.18 -6.23
N PRO A 107 8.62 7.49 -7.36
CA PRO A 107 7.51 7.23 -8.28
C PRO A 107 6.36 6.47 -7.61
N ASN A 108 5.16 6.58 -8.17
CA ASN A 108 3.98 5.90 -7.66
C ASN A 108 4.23 4.39 -7.55
N ASN A 109 3.90 3.81 -6.39
CA ASN A 109 3.99 2.38 -6.08
C ASN A 109 5.39 1.76 -6.18
N SER A 110 6.45 2.57 -6.37
CA SER A 110 7.80 2.07 -6.64
C SER A 110 8.48 1.37 -5.47
N LEU A 111 7.95 1.52 -4.27
CA LEU A 111 8.49 0.91 -3.05
C LEU A 111 7.71 -0.33 -2.58
N SER A 112 6.81 -0.81 -3.41
CA SER A 112 6.05 -2.04 -3.18
C SER A 112 6.31 -3.01 -4.32
N SER A 113 6.05 -4.31 -4.09
CA SER A 113 5.99 -5.29 -5.18
C SER A 113 4.83 -4.98 -6.13
N SER A 114 4.80 -5.63 -7.30
CA SER A 114 3.69 -5.52 -8.27
C SER A 114 2.33 -5.77 -7.63
N ASP A 115 2.28 -6.67 -6.65
CA ASP A 115 1.06 -7.08 -5.97
C ASP A 115 0.74 -6.25 -4.72
N GLY A 116 1.60 -5.29 -4.38
CA GLY A 116 1.52 -4.52 -3.14
C GLY A 116 2.05 -5.25 -1.92
N GLY A 117 2.34 -4.51 -0.85
CA GLY A 117 2.83 -5.07 0.41
C GLY A 117 1.74 -5.39 1.42
N THR A 118 2.03 -6.26 2.37
CA THR A 118 1.14 -6.54 3.51
C THR A 118 1.49 -5.73 4.75
N ILE A 119 2.69 -5.15 4.78
CA ILE A 119 3.18 -4.33 5.88
C ILE A 119 3.80 -3.06 5.30
N TYR A 120 3.58 -1.93 5.94
CA TYR A 120 4.33 -0.71 5.65
C TYR A 120 4.64 0.09 6.89
N ASN A 121 5.74 0.83 6.83
CA ASN A 121 6.07 1.90 7.76
C ASN A 121 6.31 3.18 6.97
N LYS A 122 5.84 4.30 7.53
CA LYS A 122 6.15 5.64 7.04
C LYS A 122 6.39 6.59 8.18
N PHE A 123 7.44 7.35 8.09
CA PHE A 123 7.76 8.45 8.99
C PHE A 123 7.96 9.72 8.17
N SER A 124 7.44 10.84 8.65
CA SER A 124 7.62 12.14 8.04
C SER A 124 7.90 13.18 9.10
N LEU A 125 8.94 13.98 8.87
CA LEU A 125 9.24 15.19 9.64
C LEU A 125 9.13 16.38 8.69
N GLU A 126 8.30 17.35 9.04
CA GLU A 126 8.12 18.57 8.26
C GLU A 126 8.35 19.80 9.14
N ILE A 127 9.21 20.67 8.70
CA ILE A 127 9.36 22.00 9.29
C ILE A 127 8.54 22.97 8.45
N ARG A 128 7.59 23.64 9.08
CA ARG A 128 6.67 24.58 8.43
C ARG A 128 6.84 25.98 8.99
N TYR A 129 7.03 26.97 8.11
CA TYR A 129 7.08 28.38 8.47
C TYR A 129 6.02 29.16 7.70
N PRO A 130 5.00 29.74 8.34
CA PRO A 130 4.00 30.52 7.69
C PRO A 130 4.54 31.91 7.34
N ILE A 131 4.46 32.29 6.05
CA ILE A 131 4.78 33.62 5.56
C ILE A 131 3.59 34.55 5.82
N THR A 132 2.39 34.10 5.46
CA THR A 132 1.14 34.84 5.69
C THR A 132 0.02 33.88 6.07
N LEU A 133 -0.81 34.30 7.01
CA LEU A 133 -2.00 33.57 7.48
C LEU A 133 -3.23 34.47 7.40
N LYS A 134 -3.44 35.14 6.27
CA LYS A 134 -4.63 35.98 6.06
C LYS A 134 -5.82 35.12 5.62
N ALA A 135 -7.04 35.59 5.92
CA ALA A 135 -8.26 34.90 5.53
C ALA A 135 -8.38 34.65 4.01
N ALA A 136 -7.80 35.55 3.20
CA ALA A 136 -7.81 35.43 1.73
C ALA A 136 -6.76 34.46 1.18
N ALA A 137 -5.62 34.25 1.87
CA ALA A 137 -4.59 33.34 1.43
C ALA A 137 -3.66 32.95 2.59
N SER A 138 -3.41 31.66 2.76
CA SER A 138 -2.40 31.12 3.65
C SER A 138 -1.21 30.62 2.84
N ILE A 139 -0.06 31.24 3.02
CA ILE A 139 1.20 30.89 2.34
C ILE A 139 2.20 30.46 3.39
N TYR A 140 2.79 29.28 3.20
CA TYR A 140 3.83 28.78 4.08
C TYR A 140 4.93 28.08 3.26
N VAL A 141 6.13 28.11 3.78
CA VAL A 141 7.26 27.33 3.28
C VAL A 141 7.38 26.09 4.13
N LEU A 142 7.66 24.97 3.52
CA LEU A 142 7.93 23.73 4.21
C LEU A 142 9.18 23.06 3.67
N SER A 143 9.89 22.38 4.57
CA SER A 143 10.93 21.42 4.23
C SER A 143 10.56 20.09 4.90
N PHE A 144 10.84 18.98 4.25
CA PHE A 144 10.46 17.67 4.77
C PHE A 144 11.59 16.64 4.67
N LEU A 145 11.54 15.70 5.59
CA LEU A 145 12.29 14.45 5.55
C LEU A 145 11.27 13.30 5.68
N GLU A 146 11.27 12.41 4.73
CA GLU A 146 10.41 11.23 4.76
C GLU A 146 11.22 9.96 4.69
N ALA A 147 10.73 8.94 5.37
CA ALA A 147 11.30 7.61 5.34
C ALA A 147 10.18 6.58 5.36
N GLY A 148 10.22 5.61 4.47
CA GLY A 148 9.20 4.57 4.41
C GLY A 148 9.63 3.37 3.61
N SER A 149 8.94 2.28 3.77
CA SER A 149 9.09 1.07 2.99
C SER A 149 7.88 0.17 3.13
N SER A 150 7.76 -0.79 2.22
CA SER A 150 6.73 -1.82 2.21
C SER A 150 7.38 -3.20 2.14
N TRP A 151 6.72 -4.20 2.72
CA TRP A 151 7.16 -5.60 2.73
C TRP A 151 5.99 -6.54 2.45
N ASP A 152 6.28 -7.62 1.74
CA ASP A 152 5.27 -8.59 1.35
C ASP A 152 4.92 -9.59 2.45
N THR A 153 5.87 -9.86 3.35
CA THR A 153 5.68 -10.81 4.44
C THR A 153 6.31 -10.31 5.73
N PHE A 154 5.77 -10.76 6.87
CA PHE A 154 6.32 -10.42 8.17
C PHE A 154 7.78 -10.89 8.37
N ARG A 155 8.18 -11.95 7.69
CA ARG A 155 9.58 -12.45 7.76
C ARG A 155 10.58 -11.48 7.13
N GLN A 156 10.15 -10.68 6.16
CA GLN A 156 10.99 -9.69 5.47
C GLN A 156 10.98 -8.33 6.20
N TYR A 157 10.08 -8.17 7.16
CA TYR A 157 9.90 -6.91 7.86
C TYR A 157 11.16 -6.50 8.63
N ASN A 158 11.71 -5.35 8.24
CA ASN A 158 12.83 -4.70 8.94
C ASN A 158 12.50 -3.21 9.13
N PRO A 159 12.16 -2.79 10.36
CA PRO A 159 11.71 -1.42 10.62
C PRO A 159 12.79 -0.35 10.38
N PHE A 160 14.05 -0.75 10.24
CA PHE A 160 15.17 0.17 9.98
C PHE A 160 15.60 0.22 8.51
N SER A 161 15.12 -0.71 7.68
CA SER A 161 15.39 -0.74 6.24
C SER A 161 14.42 0.17 5.49
N LEU A 162 14.55 1.49 5.68
CA LEU A 162 13.66 2.48 5.12
C LEU A 162 14.31 3.21 3.95
N LYS A 163 13.56 3.46 2.90
CA LYS A 163 13.89 4.37 1.82
C LYS A 163 13.61 5.80 2.29
N ARG A 164 14.50 6.74 1.98
CA ARG A 164 14.49 8.10 2.52
C ARG A 164 14.42 9.13 1.42
N SER A 165 13.71 10.22 1.66
CA SER A 165 13.64 11.38 0.79
C SER A 165 13.67 12.67 1.58
N ALA A 166 14.08 13.77 0.94
CA ALA A 166 14.13 15.11 1.50
C ALA A 166 13.73 16.14 0.43
N GLY A 167 13.13 17.26 0.84
CA GLY A 167 12.76 18.37 -0.03
C GLY A 167 12.30 19.60 0.75
#